data_ada27ccb4453f952c5347d033f3eb33e
#
_entry.id   ada27ccb4453f952c5347d033f3eb33e
#
_cell.length_a   1.000
_cell.length_b   1.000
_cell.length_c   1.000
_cell.angle_alpha   90.00
_cell.angle_beta   90.00
_cell.angle_gamma   90.00
#
_symmetry.space_group_name_H-M   'P 1'
#
loop_
_entity.id
_entity.type
_entity.pdbx_description
1 polymer ?
#
loop_
_entity_poly.entity_id
_entity_poly.type
_entity_poly.pdbx_seq_one_letter_code
_entity_poly.pdbx_strand_id
1 'polypeptide(L)'
;MTMTKGDPPQPPSPTAPARRSHVPGDGTEGAAAVERARRDMLNDARPRRRTRIGADVVCEALLRQGVDVFFGYPGGVILPLYDVLGDYPELRHILVRHEQGGAHAADGYARVTGRVGVCMGTSGPGATNLVTGIGTALLDLSLIHI
;
A
#
# COMPACT_ATOMS: atom_id res chain seq x y z
N MET A 1 31.23 14.49 57.29
CA MET A 1 31.47 15.11 55.95
C MET A 1 30.75 14.25 54.94
N THR A 2 29.47 14.50 54.72
CA THR A 2 28.56 13.68 53.89
C THR A 2 28.49 14.28 52.50
N MET A 3 29.02 13.58 51.47
CA MET A 3 28.92 13.96 50.07
C MET A 3 27.51 13.65 49.55
N THR A 4 26.78 14.68 49.17
CA THR A 4 25.52 14.54 48.43
C THR A 4 25.81 14.22 46.97
N LYS A 5 25.34 13.08 46.52
CA LYS A 5 25.45 12.60 45.15
C LYS A 5 24.41 13.37 44.32
N GLY A 6 24.88 14.27 43.45
CA GLY A 6 24.02 15.02 42.54
C GLY A 6 23.34 14.09 41.51
N ASP A 7 22.07 14.32 41.27
CA ASP A 7 21.30 13.63 40.25
C ASP A 7 21.83 13.91 38.82
N PRO A 8 21.81 12.90 37.92
CA PRO A 8 22.22 13.12 36.56
C PRO A 8 21.24 14.05 35.82
N PRO A 9 21.74 14.82 34.83
CA PRO A 9 20.89 15.74 34.07
C PRO A 9 19.82 14.98 33.26
N GLN A 10 18.58 15.46 33.34
CA GLN A 10 17.47 14.92 32.58
C GLN A 10 17.64 15.21 31.07
N PRO A 11 17.29 14.26 30.19
CA PRO A 11 17.30 14.52 28.78
C PRO A 11 16.24 15.56 28.39
N PRO A 12 16.47 16.35 27.32
CA PRO A 12 15.51 17.35 26.86
C PRO A 12 14.20 16.70 26.42
N SER A 13 13.09 17.33 26.79
CA SER A 13 11.75 16.91 26.39
C SER A 13 11.59 16.91 24.87
N PRO A 14 10.93 15.92 24.24
CA PRO A 14 10.71 15.92 22.80
C PRO A 14 9.82 17.11 22.42
N THR A 15 10.35 17.96 21.56
CA THR A 15 9.62 19.10 20.97
C THR A 15 8.46 18.56 20.15
N ALA A 16 7.24 18.94 20.47
CA ALA A 16 6.05 18.55 19.71
C ALA A 16 6.18 19.01 18.24
N PRO A 17 5.81 18.18 17.25
CA PRO A 17 5.87 18.60 15.87
C PRO A 17 4.89 19.75 15.63
N ALA A 18 5.38 20.80 14.96
CA ALA A 18 4.60 21.97 14.59
C ALA A 18 3.33 21.54 13.82
N ARG A 19 2.17 21.98 14.29
CA ARG A 19 0.89 21.81 13.60
C ARG A 19 1.01 22.42 12.20
N ARG A 20 0.94 21.59 11.17
CA ARG A 20 0.81 22.05 9.78
C ARG A 20 -0.51 22.82 9.68
N SER A 21 -0.42 24.09 9.30
CA SER A 21 -1.57 24.93 8.97
C SER A 21 -2.37 24.25 7.86
N HIS A 22 -3.61 23.94 8.17
CA HIS A 22 -4.60 23.46 7.19
C HIS A 22 -4.89 24.61 6.22
N VAL A 23 -4.47 24.47 4.98
CA VAL A 23 -4.86 25.35 3.87
C VAL A 23 -6.21 24.82 3.38
N PRO A 24 -7.30 25.59 3.47
CA PRO A 24 -8.56 25.21 2.85
C PRO A 24 -8.44 25.44 1.34
N GLY A 25 -8.01 24.43 0.62
CA GLY A 25 -8.17 24.34 -0.83
C GLY A 25 -9.43 23.51 -1.09
N ASP A 26 -10.33 24.03 -1.92
CA ASP A 26 -11.45 23.31 -2.47
C ASP A 26 -10.97 21.94 -3.02
N GLY A 27 -11.42 20.87 -2.38
CA GLY A 27 -10.90 19.51 -2.60
C GLY A 27 -11.11 18.94 -4.01
N THR A 28 -11.83 19.65 -4.86
CA THR A 28 -12.16 19.22 -6.23
C THR A 28 -11.03 19.52 -7.23
N GLU A 29 -10.37 20.66 -7.12
CA GLU A 29 -9.22 20.99 -7.98
C GLU A 29 -7.99 20.12 -7.69
N GLY A 30 -7.74 19.85 -6.42
CA GLY A 30 -6.68 18.95 -6.00
C GLY A 30 -6.86 17.52 -6.51
N ALA A 31 -8.08 16.98 -6.41
CA ALA A 31 -8.41 15.65 -6.90
C ALA A 31 -8.30 15.54 -8.43
N ALA A 32 -8.76 16.57 -9.16
CA ALA A 32 -8.65 16.62 -10.61
C ALA A 32 -7.19 16.77 -11.09
N ALA A 33 -6.36 17.50 -10.36
CA ALA A 33 -4.94 17.64 -10.67
C ALA A 33 -4.17 16.33 -10.43
N VAL A 34 -4.46 15.63 -9.34
CA VAL A 34 -3.90 14.30 -9.04
C VAL A 34 -4.32 13.29 -10.11
N GLU A 35 -5.57 13.31 -10.53
CA GLU A 35 -6.08 12.38 -11.55
C GLU A 35 -5.47 12.67 -12.95
N ARG A 36 -5.24 13.95 -13.30
CA ARG A 36 -4.52 14.32 -14.53
C ARG A 36 -3.07 13.89 -14.48
N ALA A 37 -2.35 14.22 -13.41
CA ALA A 37 -0.95 13.80 -13.23
C ALA A 37 -0.81 12.28 -13.30
N ARG A 38 -1.78 11.56 -12.77
CA ARG A 38 -1.85 10.11 -12.83
C ARG A 38 -2.10 9.58 -14.25
N ARG A 39 -3.01 10.20 -15.02
CA ARG A 39 -3.23 9.88 -16.44
C ARG A 39 -1.99 10.14 -17.27
N ASP A 40 -1.31 11.24 -17.02
CA ASP A 40 -0.10 11.63 -17.74
C ASP A 40 1.04 10.64 -17.43
N MET A 41 1.20 10.23 -16.17
CA MET A 41 2.14 9.16 -15.78
C MET A 41 1.82 7.82 -16.46
N LEU A 42 0.55 7.47 -16.61
CA LEU A 42 0.14 6.23 -17.28
C LEU A 42 0.34 6.29 -18.81
N ASN A 43 0.32 7.48 -19.38
CA ASN A 43 0.53 7.72 -20.81
C ASN A 43 1.98 8.01 -21.17
N ASP A 44 2.81 8.37 -20.18
CA ASP A 44 4.23 8.61 -20.40
C ASP A 44 4.91 7.31 -20.88
N ALA A 45 5.63 7.43 -22.02
CA ALA A 45 6.19 6.30 -22.74
C ALA A 45 7.29 5.64 -21.93
N ARG A 46 6.92 4.76 -21.01
CA ARG A 46 7.89 3.86 -20.39
C ARG A 46 8.59 3.06 -21.48
N PRO A 47 9.86 2.75 -21.35
CA PRO A 47 10.51 1.81 -22.25
C PRO A 47 9.78 0.47 -22.12
N ARG A 48 8.82 0.24 -23.02
CA ARG A 48 8.00 -0.97 -23.01
C ARG A 48 8.91 -2.14 -23.34
N ARG A 49 8.91 -3.16 -22.48
CA ARG A 49 9.41 -4.47 -22.86
C ARG A 49 8.83 -4.81 -24.22
N ARG A 50 9.62 -5.37 -25.12
CA ARG A 50 9.19 -5.73 -26.48
C ARG A 50 7.94 -6.60 -26.52
N THR A 51 7.67 -7.36 -25.44
CA THR A 51 6.50 -8.23 -25.31
C THR A 51 5.88 -8.02 -23.94
N ARG A 52 4.62 -7.60 -23.91
CA ARG A 52 3.80 -7.53 -22.70
C ARG A 52 3.38 -8.94 -22.29
N ILE A 53 3.50 -9.24 -21.03
CA ILE A 53 3.04 -10.49 -20.42
C ILE A 53 1.80 -10.23 -19.55
N GLY A 54 1.11 -11.31 -19.15
CA GLY A 54 -0.08 -11.18 -18.30
C GLY A 54 0.15 -10.41 -17.00
N ALA A 55 1.36 -10.48 -16.45
CA ALA A 55 1.74 -9.72 -15.25
C ALA A 55 1.71 -8.19 -15.48
N ASP A 56 2.15 -7.72 -16.66
CA ASP A 56 2.04 -6.29 -17.02
C ASP A 56 0.58 -5.85 -17.06
N VAL A 57 -0.30 -6.71 -17.62
CA VAL A 57 -1.74 -6.43 -17.69
C VAL A 57 -2.35 -6.28 -16.29
N VAL A 58 -1.95 -7.14 -15.36
CA VAL A 58 -2.41 -7.07 -13.96
C VAL A 58 -1.96 -5.75 -13.31
N CYS A 59 -0.68 -5.39 -13.42
CA CYS A 59 -0.16 -4.15 -12.85
C CYS A 59 -0.88 -2.92 -13.43
N GLU A 60 -1.07 -2.87 -14.74
CA GLU A 60 -1.80 -1.78 -15.40
C GLU A 60 -3.27 -1.72 -14.99
N ALA A 61 -3.93 -2.87 -14.84
CA ALA A 61 -5.32 -2.92 -14.39
C ALA A 61 -5.45 -2.36 -12.97
N LEU A 62 -4.55 -2.73 -12.05
CA LEU A 62 -4.52 -2.19 -10.69
C LEU A 62 -4.36 -0.67 -10.69
N LEU A 63 -3.41 -0.15 -11.44
CA LEU A 63 -3.19 1.30 -11.56
C LEU A 63 -4.43 2.01 -12.12
N ARG A 64 -5.09 1.44 -13.14
CA ARG A 64 -6.33 2.00 -13.71
C ARG A 64 -7.48 2.05 -12.71
N GLN A 65 -7.53 1.06 -11.80
CA GLN A 65 -8.53 1.01 -10.71
C GLN A 65 -8.18 1.91 -9.52
N GLY A 66 -7.07 2.61 -9.57
CA GLY A 66 -6.72 3.52 -8.50
C GLY A 66 -5.87 2.92 -7.40
N VAL A 67 -5.39 1.71 -7.59
CA VAL A 67 -4.51 1.06 -6.63
C VAL A 67 -3.11 1.65 -6.72
N ASP A 68 -2.60 2.12 -5.60
CA ASP A 68 -1.23 2.63 -5.44
C ASP A 68 -0.43 1.82 -4.41
N VAL A 69 -1.10 1.01 -3.60
CA VAL A 69 -0.48 0.14 -2.63
C VAL A 69 -1.19 -1.21 -2.58
N PHE A 70 -0.42 -2.26 -2.44
CA PHE A 70 -0.94 -3.60 -2.16
C PHE A 70 -0.05 -4.35 -1.17
N PHE A 71 -0.64 -5.31 -0.47
CA PHE A 71 0.01 -6.14 0.53
C PHE A 71 0.17 -7.54 -0.03
N GLY A 72 1.36 -8.14 0.07
CA GLY A 72 1.54 -9.47 -0.50
C GLY A 72 2.78 -10.20 0.00
N TYR A 73 2.76 -11.50 -0.28
CA TYR A 73 3.89 -12.38 -0.06
C TYR A 73 4.22 -13.14 -1.35
N PRO A 74 5.47 -13.08 -1.84
CA PRO A 74 5.86 -13.75 -3.07
C PRO A 74 5.79 -15.27 -2.94
N GLY A 75 5.50 -15.93 -4.05
CA GLY A 75 5.50 -17.38 -4.16
C GLY A 75 5.65 -17.82 -5.61
N GLY A 76 6.00 -19.07 -5.85
CA GLY A 76 6.46 -19.56 -7.15
C GLY A 76 5.57 -19.16 -8.34
N VAL A 77 4.26 -19.26 -8.21
CA VAL A 77 3.34 -19.01 -9.33
C VAL A 77 3.19 -17.53 -9.67
N ILE A 78 3.31 -16.63 -8.68
CA ILE A 78 3.18 -15.19 -8.90
C ILE A 78 4.52 -14.47 -9.10
N LEU A 79 5.65 -15.18 -9.12
CA LEU A 79 6.96 -14.57 -9.39
C LEU A 79 7.00 -13.69 -10.64
N PRO A 80 6.36 -14.08 -11.78
CA PRO A 80 6.32 -13.20 -12.96
C PRO A 80 5.70 -11.83 -12.69
N LEU A 81 4.75 -11.72 -11.74
CA LEU A 81 4.20 -10.44 -11.34
C LEU A 81 5.24 -9.61 -10.56
N TYR A 82 5.96 -10.27 -9.64
CA TYR A 82 7.01 -9.61 -8.85
C TYR A 82 8.18 -9.15 -9.73
N ASP A 83 8.49 -9.89 -10.80
CA ASP A 83 9.55 -9.52 -11.74
C ASP A 83 9.25 -8.23 -12.49
N VAL A 84 7.98 -7.97 -12.79
CA VAL A 84 7.58 -6.75 -13.51
C VAL A 84 7.30 -5.56 -12.60
N LEU A 85 7.15 -5.74 -11.28
CA LEU A 85 6.86 -4.65 -10.37
C LEU A 85 7.89 -3.52 -10.40
N GLY A 86 9.15 -3.84 -10.71
CA GLY A 86 10.20 -2.84 -10.90
C GLY A 86 9.93 -1.85 -12.04
N ASP A 87 9.10 -2.24 -13.00
CA ASP A 87 8.68 -1.40 -14.14
C ASP A 87 7.44 -0.53 -13.78
N TYR A 88 6.86 -0.71 -12.57
CA TYR A 88 5.65 -0.03 -12.09
C TYR A 88 5.87 0.64 -10.72
N PRO A 89 6.73 1.65 -10.63
CA PRO A 89 7.08 2.29 -9.36
C PRO A 89 5.89 2.96 -8.65
N GLU A 90 4.77 3.18 -9.34
CA GLU A 90 3.53 3.71 -8.76
C GLU A 90 2.78 2.66 -7.93
N LEU A 91 3.04 1.37 -8.14
CA LEU A 91 2.50 0.29 -7.33
C LEU A 91 3.43 -0.01 -6.15
N ARG A 92 3.14 0.55 -5.02
CA ARG A 92 3.89 0.29 -3.80
C ARG A 92 3.53 -1.07 -3.23
N HIS A 93 4.46 -2.01 -3.25
CA HIS A 93 4.33 -3.29 -2.59
C HIS A 93 4.75 -3.22 -1.12
N ILE A 94 3.89 -3.70 -0.23
CA ILE A 94 4.19 -3.91 1.18
C ILE A 94 4.34 -5.41 1.42
N LEU A 95 5.59 -5.83 1.62
CA LEU A 95 5.90 -7.21 1.91
C LEU A 95 5.38 -7.58 3.30
N VAL A 96 4.53 -8.58 3.36
CA VAL A 96 4.03 -9.17 4.62
C VAL A 96 4.79 -10.47 4.92
N ARG A 97 4.69 -10.96 6.15
CA ARG A 97 5.32 -12.23 6.53
C ARG A 97 4.36 -13.41 6.49
N HIS A 98 3.08 -13.13 6.30
CA HIS A 98 2.02 -14.12 6.17
C HIS A 98 0.85 -13.49 5.41
N GLU A 99 0.24 -14.21 4.50
CA GLU A 99 -0.81 -13.68 3.62
C GLU A 99 -2.06 -13.24 4.40
N GLN A 100 -2.41 -13.94 5.48
CA GLN A 100 -3.49 -13.51 6.39
C GLN A 100 -3.25 -12.10 6.92
N GLY A 101 -2.02 -11.79 7.33
CA GLY A 101 -1.64 -10.44 7.76
C GLY A 101 -1.77 -9.42 6.63
N GLY A 102 -1.48 -9.84 5.38
CA GLY A 102 -1.69 -9.03 4.18
C GLY A 102 -3.17 -8.70 3.95
N ALA A 103 -4.04 -9.70 4.08
CA ALA A 103 -5.49 -9.51 3.94
C ALA A 103 -6.05 -8.56 5.02
N HIS A 104 -5.67 -8.73 6.28
CA HIS A 104 -6.08 -7.82 7.35
C HIS A 104 -5.50 -6.41 7.18
N ALA A 105 -4.28 -6.27 6.65
CA ALA A 105 -3.71 -4.96 6.36
C ALA A 105 -4.47 -4.26 5.22
N ALA A 106 -4.88 -4.98 4.18
CA ALA A 106 -5.72 -4.46 3.11
C ALA A 106 -7.09 -4.04 3.63
N ASP A 107 -7.71 -4.83 4.51
CA ASP A 107 -8.96 -4.47 5.19
C ASP A 107 -8.82 -3.19 6.01
N GLY A 108 -7.79 -3.09 6.85
CA GLY A 108 -7.50 -1.88 7.63
C GLY A 108 -7.25 -0.66 6.74
N TYR A 109 -6.52 -0.83 5.63
CA TYR A 109 -6.29 0.24 4.65
C TYR A 109 -7.62 0.74 4.05
N ALA A 110 -8.50 -0.18 3.65
CA ALA A 110 -9.79 0.16 3.08
C ALA A 110 -10.67 0.95 4.06
N ARG A 111 -10.71 0.53 5.32
CA ARG A 111 -11.49 1.20 6.38
C ARG A 111 -11.00 2.61 6.69
N VAL A 112 -9.68 2.80 6.72
CA VAL A 112 -9.09 4.11 7.06
C VAL A 112 -9.15 5.10 5.90
N THR A 113 -8.99 4.61 4.66
CA THR A 113 -8.86 5.49 3.48
C THR A 113 -10.14 5.64 2.68
N GLY A 114 -11.12 4.75 2.85
CA GLY A 114 -12.30 4.64 1.98
C GLY A 114 -11.97 4.17 0.56
N ARG A 115 -10.75 3.66 0.33
CA ARG A 115 -10.27 3.14 -0.95
C ARG A 115 -10.21 1.62 -0.89
N VAL A 116 -10.23 0.98 -2.04
CA VAL A 116 -10.11 -0.48 -2.11
C VAL A 116 -8.75 -0.93 -1.60
N GLY A 117 -8.73 -1.84 -0.64
CA GLY A 117 -7.53 -2.54 -0.19
C GLY A 117 -7.23 -3.73 -1.12
N VAL A 118 -5.97 -3.94 -1.42
CA VAL A 118 -5.52 -5.05 -2.29
C VAL A 118 -4.52 -5.91 -1.54
N CYS A 119 -4.74 -7.22 -1.56
CA CYS A 119 -3.76 -8.20 -1.09
C CYS A 119 -3.51 -9.26 -2.15
N MET A 120 -2.32 -9.83 -2.16
CA MET A 120 -1.90 -10.86 -3.10
C MET A 120 -1.23 -12.02 -2.38
N GLY A 121 -1.57 -13.23 -2.78
CA GLY A 121 -0.92 -14.47 -2.37
C GLY A 121 -0.68 -15.37 -3.57
N THR A 122 0.28 -16.29 -3.46
CA THR A 122 0.48 -17.32 -4.47
C THR A 122 -0.61 -18.37 -4.39
N SER A 123 -0.78 -19.16 -5.45
CA SER A 123 -1.71 -20.29 -5.44
C SER A 123 -1.41 -21.31 -4.33
N GLY A 124 -2.37 -22.15 -3.98
CA GLY A 124 -2.24 -23.15 -2.94
C GLY A 124 -2.32 -22.54 -1.53
N PRO A 125 -1.34 -22.82 -0.65
CA PRO A 125 -1.39 -22.35 0.74
C PRO A 125 -1.40 -20.83 0.86
N GLY A 126 -0.78 -20.09 -0.06
CA GLY A 126 -0.85 -18.63 -0.08
C GLY A 126 -2.27 -18.12 -0.25
N ALA A 127 -3.01 -18.67 -1.21
CA ALA A 127 -4.41 -18.32 -1.44
C ALA A 127 -5.30 -18.73 -0.25
N THR A 128 -5.09 -19.91 0.32
CA THR A 128 -5.89 -20.37 1.49
C THR A 128 -5.62 -19.54 2.74
N ASN A 129 -4.42 -19.02 2.90
CA ASN A 129 -4.08 -18.12 4.01
C ASN A 129 -4.78 -16.76 3.95
N LEU A 130 -5.31 -16.36 2.80
CA LEU A 130 -6.10 -15.13 2.65
C LEU A 130 -7.54 -15.28 3.20
N VAL A 131 -8.05 -16.50 3.26
CA VAL A 131 -9.48 -16.78 3.53
C VAL A 131 -9.99 -16.12 4.82
N THR A 132 -9.22 -16.16 5.89
CA THR A 132 -9.63 -15.56 7.19
C THR A 132 -9.80 -14.04 7.06
N GLY A 133 -8.84 -13.35 6.44
CA GLY A 133 -8.93 -11.91 6.25
C GLY A 133 -10.07 -11.51 5.31
N ILE A 134 -10.31 -12.30 4.27
CA ILE A 134 -11.45 -12.13 3.34
C ILE A 134 -12.76 -12.30 4.10
N GLY A 135 -12.87 -13.36 4.92
CA GLY A 135 -14.05 -13.59 5.74
C GLY A 135 -14.35 -12.43 6.69
N THR A 136 -13.31 -11.88 7.32
CA THR A 136 -13.43 -10.68 8.17
C THR A 136 -13.94 -9.49 7.37
N ALA A 137 -13.33 -9.20 6.24
CA ALA A 137 -13.72 -8.08 5.40
C ALA A 137 -15.16 -8.19 4.87
N LEU A 138 -15.57 -9.41 4.50
CA LEU A 138 -16.94 -9.69 4.05
C LEU A 138 -17.96 -9.45 5.16
N LEU A 139 -17.69 -9.93 6.38
CA LEU A 139 -18.59 -9.76 7.53
C LEU A 139 -18.71 -8.28 7.93
N ASP A 140 -17.65 -7.54 7.83
CA ASP A 140 -17.59 -6.12 8.19
C ASP A 140 -17.94 -5.19 7.03
N LEU A 141 -18.34 -5.72 5.87
CA LEU A 141 -18.71 -4.98 4.66
C LEU A 141 -17.60 -4.00 4.19
N SER A 142 -16.34 -4.41 4.33
CA SER A 142 -15.23 -3.57 3.91
C SER A 142 -14.88 -3.77 2.43
N LEU A 143 -14.23 -2.77 1.83
CA LEU A 143 -13.87 -2.75 0.42
C LEU A 143 -12.52 -3.47 0.23
N ILE A 144 -12.54 -4.79 0.04
CA ILE A 144 -11.36 -5.57 -0.38
C ILE A 144 -11.56 -6.11 -1.78
N HIS A 145 -10.51 -5.95 -2.61
CA HIS A 145 -10.32 -6.71 -3.85
C HIS A 145 -9.21 -7.75 -3.68
N ILE A 146 -9.50 -8.93 -4.19
CA ILE A 146 -8.62 -10.10 -4.18
C ILE A 146 -8.16 -10.37 -5.60
#